data_0cf3f35791c54df5c13e71bc5bbbf316
#
_entry.id   0cf3f35791c54df5c13e71bc5bbbf316
#
_cell.length_a   1.000
_cell.length_b   1.000
_cell.length_c   1.000
_cell.angle_alpha   90.00
_cell.angle_beta   90.00
_cell.angle_gamma   90.00
#
_symmetry.space_group_name_H-M   'P 1'
#
loop_
_entity.id
_entity.type
_entity.pdbx_description
1 polymer ?
#
loop_
_entity_poly.entity_id
_entity_poly.type
_entity_poly.pdbx_seq_one_letter_code
_entity_poly.pdbx_strand_id
1 'polypeptide(L)'
;KQFESHEQYDFIPLSNLHEVIQSVSKDKQAVGIVPIENSIEGTINIVADSLAHHDVYAHGEIQLDIDFSLYGHHSNSLDDIHKVYSIAPAISQTINYIHRQQFDYDYVDSTIQSLNMIKDGIGAIAPLGSGETYGYHTLDQHIQDYPHNVTRFLVVKNHTHFIEHPNTTIFLITPKYD
;
A
#
# COMPACT_ATOMS: atom_id res chain seq x y z
N LYS A 1 -7.24 3.11 14.87
CA LYS A 1 -7.47 3.48 16.30
C LYS A 1 -6.16 3.76 17.06
N GLN A 2 -4.97 3.68 16.43
CA GLN A 2 -3.69 4.04 17.06
C GLN A 2 -3.34 5.52 16.92
N PHE A 3 -4.04 6.26 16.08
CA PHE A 3 -3.95 7.72 15.97
C PHE A 3 -5.26 8.31 16.45
N GLU A 4 -5.32 8.69 17.72
CA GLU A 4 -6.57 9.09 18.39
C GLU A 4 -7.12 10.46 17.99
N SER A 5 -6.51 11.22 17.10
CA SER A 5 -7.13 12.41 16.53
C SER A 5 -6.56 12.74 15.16
N HIS A 6 -7.40 12.75 14.13
CA HIS A 6 -7.09 13.25 12.79
C HIS A 6 -6.73 14.76 12.76
N GLU A 7 -6.98 15.47 13.83
CA GLU A 7 -6.83 16.93 13.92
C GLU A 7 -5.40 17.41 14.22
N GLN A 8 -4.45 16.50 14.47
CA GLN A 8 -3.09 16.86 14.91
C GLN A 8 -1.98 16.60 13.90
N TYR A 9 -2.27 16.00 12.73
CA TYR A 9 -1.23 15.66 11.77
C TYR A 9 -1.56 16.15 10.37
N ASP A 10 -0.59 16.84 9.77
CA ASP A 10 -0.60 17.10 8.34
C ASP A 10 -0.03 15.89 7.59
N PHE A 11 -0.80 15.33 6.68
CA PHE A 11 -0.37 14.19 5.87
C PHE A 11 0.40 14.68 4.64
N ILE A 12 1.69 14.34 4.58
CA ILE A 12 2.58 14.75 3.49
C ILE A 12 2.97 13.51 2.68
N PRO A 13 2.41 13.31 1.48
CA PRO A 13 2.85 12.25 0.59
C PRO A 13 4.23 12.55 0.03
N LEU A 14 5.13 11.57 0.05
CA LEU A 14 6.47 11.66 -0.51
C LEU A 14 6.63 10.69 -1.68
N SER A 15 7.59 10.94 -2.56
CA SER A 15 7.72 10.25 -3.84
C SER A 15 8.19 8.79 -3.71
N ASN A 16 8.92 8.48 -2.62
CA ASN A 16 9.45 7.14 -2.38
C ASN A 16 9.74 6.90 -0.89
N LEU A 17 9.94 5.62 -0.54
CA LEU A 17 10.13 5.17 0.85
C LEU A 17 11.43 5.69 1.48
N HIS A 18 12.49 5.88 0.69
CA HIS A 18 13.74 6.44 1.17
C HIS A 18 13.56 7.90 1.63
N GLU A 19 12.82 8.70 0.86
CA GLU A 19 12.49 10.08 1.24
C GLU A 19 11.67 10.15 2.52
N VAL A 20 10.74 9.20 2.74
CA VAL A 20 9.97 9.13 4.01
C VAL A 20 10.92 8.94 5.19
N ILE A 21 11.81 7.95 5.13
CA ILE A 21 12.75 7.67 6.22
C ILE A 21 13.73 8.82 6.42
N GLN A 22 14.25 9.39 5.33
CA GLN A 22 15.14 10.55 5.40
C GLN A 22 14.46 11.79 6.01
N SER A 23 13.20 12.04 5.69
CA SER A 23 12.45 13.16 6.29
C SER A 23 12.26 12.95 7.78
N VAL A 24 11.86 11.76 8.20
CA VAL A 24 11.71 11.41 9.61
C VAL A 24 13.03 11.55 10.36
N SER A 25 14.16 11.11 9.77
CA SER A 25 15.47 11.20 10.43
C SER A 25 15.91 12.62 10.73
N LYS A 26 15.41 13.61 9.98
CA LYS A 26 15.77 15.03 10.09
C LYS A 26 14.84 15.86 10.96
N ASP A 27 13.61 15.39 11.19
CA ASP A 27 12.58 16.12 11.94
C ASP A 27 12.05 15.30 13.11
N LYS A 28 12.24 15.81 14.33
CA LYS A 28 11.77 15.16 15.58
C LYS A 28 10.26 15.11 15.75
N GLN A 29 9.54 15.94 15.02
CA GLN A 29 8.07 15.96 15.05
C GLN A 29 7.46 15.05 13.97
N ALA A 30 8.25 14.66 12.97
CA ALA A 30 7.77 13.81 11.90
C ALA A 30 7.54 12.37 12.38
N VAL A 31 6.46 11.80 11.86
CA VAL A 31 6.10 10.39 12.01
C VAL A 31 6.01 9.79 10.62
N GLY A 32 6.77 8.74 10.35
CA GLY A 32 6.71 8.01 9.09
C GLY A 32 5.89 6.73 9.22
N ILE A 33 5.20 6.36 8.17
CA ILE A 33 4.57 5.04 8.01
C ILE A 33 5.18 4.41 6.77
N VAL A 34 5.90 3.31 6.97
CA VAL A 34 6.63 2.61 5.90
C VAL A 34 6.31 1.11 5.91
N PRO A 35 6.06 0.49 4.76
CA PRO A 35 5.84 -0.95 4.68
C PRO A 35 7.16 -1.69 4.90
N ILE A 36 7.19 -2.69 5.78
CA ILE A 36 8.39 -3.51 6.05
C ILE A 36 8.29 -4.91 5.43
N GLU A 37 7.09 -5.42 5.30
CA GLU A 37 6.85 -6.76 4.80
C GLU A 37 5.46 -6.88 4.17
N ASN A 38 5.37 -7.64 3.11
CA ASN A 38 4.09 -8.11 2.55
C ASN A 38 4.06 -9.64 2.57
N SER A 39 2.94 -10.24 2.92
CA SER A 39 2.80 -11.70 3.07
C SER A 39 3.02 -12.49 1.76
N ILE A 40 2.93 -11.84 0.61
CA ILE A 40 3.12 -12.44 -0.71
C ILE A 40 4.52 -12.11 -1.26
N GLU A 41 4.93 -10.85 -1.17
CA GLU A 41 6.17 -10.36 -1.78
C GLU A 41 7.40 -10.47 -0.84
N GLY A 42 7.15 -10.69 0.47
CA GLY A 42 8.18 -10.79 1.49
C GLY A 42 8.67 -9.43 1.98
N THR A 43 9.94 -9.41 2.42
CA THR A 43 10.56 -8.22 3.02
C THR A 43 10.79 -7.10 2.00
N ILE A 44 10.46 -5.87 2.38
CA ILE A 44 10.71 -4.69 1.57
C ILE A 44 12.13 -4.16 1.88
N ASN A 45 13.10 -4.66 1.13
CA ASN A 45 14.54 -4.47 1.41
C ASN A 45 14.94 -3.00 1.49
N ILE A 46 14.39 -2.13 0.63
CA ILE A 46 14.72 -0.69 0.65
C ILE A 46 14.41 -0.04 2.01
N VAL A 47 13.36 -0.50 2.70
CA VAL A 47 13.02 0.00 4.03
C VAL A 47 13.94 -0.59 5.08
N ALA A 48 14.22 -1.89 5.03
CA ALA A 48 15.15 -2.55 5.94
C ALA A 48 16.55 -1.91 5.87
N ASP A 49 17.07 -1.70 4.65
CA ASP A 49 18.34 -1.02 4.41
C ASP A 49 18.35 0.42 4.93
N SER A 50 17.27 1.16 4.67
CA SER A 50 17.16 2.54 5.13
C SER A 50 17.10 2.64 6.66
N LEU A 51 16.40 1.73 7.33
CA LEU A 51 16.37 1.64 8.80
C LEU A 51 17.75 1.33 9.40
N ALA A 52 18.58 0.57 8.69
CA ALA A 52 19.95 0.26 9.13
C ALA A 52 20.91 1.45 9.04
N HIS A 53 20.62 2.45 8.17
CA HIS A 53 21.55 3.53 7.85
C HIS A 53 21.08 4.92 8.29
N HIS A 54 19.88 5.04 8.89
CA HIS A 54 19.33 6.31 9.36
C HIS A 54 18.97 6.22 10.84
N ASP A 55 19.04 7.36 11.53
CA ASP A 55 18.62 7.48 12.92
C ASP A 55 17.10 7.52 13.03
N VAL A 56 16.47 6.39 12.79
CA VAL A 56 15.02 6.18 12.91
C VAL A 56 14.74 4.90 13.68
N TYR A 57 13.66 4.92 14.43
CA TYR A 57 13.29 3.85 15.35
C TYR A 57 11.84 3.45 15.14
N ALA A 58 11.56 2.15 15.19
CA ALA A 58 10.20 1.64 15.15
C ALA A 58 9.48 1.93 16.48
N HIS A 59 8.35 2.62 16.41
CA HIS A 59 7.49 2.96 17.54
C HIS A 59 6.19 2.17 17.58
N GLY A 60 5.84 1.52 16.50
CA GLY A 60 4.63 0.71 16.40
C GLY A 60 4.56 -0.02 15.08
N GLU A 61 3.59 -0.89 14.99
CA GLU A 61 3.28 -1.70 13.82
C GLU A 61 1.80 -1.57 13.47
N ILE A 62 1.51 -1.52 12.19
CA ILE A 62 0.15 -1.55 11.64
C ILE A 62 0.11 -2.68 10.63
N GLN A 63 -0.92 -3.51 10.70
CA GLN A 63 -1.20 -4.52 9.68
C GLN A 63 -2.42 -4.08 8.89
N LEU A 64 -2.32 -4.20 7.57
CA LEU A 64 -3.37 -3.85 6.63
C LEU A 64 -3.62 -5.02 5.69
N ASP A 65 -4.85 -5.51 5.68
CA ASP A 65 -5.31 -6.45 4.67
C ASP A 65 -5.40 -5.73 3.32
N ILE A 66 -4.82 -6.33 2.30
CA ILE A 66 -4.80 -5.78 0.95
C ILE A 66 -5.84 -6.52 0.12
N ASP A 67 -6.99 -5.92 0.02
CA ASP A 67 -8.08 -6.38 -0.83
C ASP A 67 -8.20 -5.48 -2.06
N PHE A 68 -8.48 -6.10 -3.20
CA PHE A 68 -8.71 -5.39 -4.46
C PHE A 68 -10.16 -5.48 -4.88
N SER A 69 -10.63 -4.39 -5.52
CA SER A 69 -11.94 -4.29 -6.12
C SER A 69 -11.85 -3.81 -7.56
N LEU A 70 -12.83 -4.21 -8.36
CA LEU A 70 -13.06 -3.66 -9.69
C LEU A 70 -14.01 -2.47 -9.57
N TYR A 71 -13.59 -1.35 -10.12
CA TYR A 71 -14.38 -0.11 -10.18
C TYR A 71 -14.76 0.24 -11.60
N GLY A 72 -15.94 0.78 -11.76
CA GLY A 72 -16.47 1.27 -13.03
C GLY A 72 -17.23 2.59 -12.87
N HIS A 73 -17.67 3.14 -14.00
CA HIS A 73 -18.59 4.25 -14.01
C HIS A 73 -19.97 3.79 -13.51
N HIS A 74 -20.78 4.68 -12.93
CA HIS A 74 -22.12 4.36 -12.39
C HIS A 74 -23.08 3.73 -13.40
N SER A 75 -22.86 3.95 -14.69
CA SER A 75 -23.66 3.36 -15.77
C SER A 75 -23.21 1.96 -16.19
N ASN A 76 -22.04 1.49 -15.72
CA ASN A 76 -21.51 0.19 -16.10
C ASN A 76 -21.99 -0.91 -15.16
N SER A 77 -22.26 -2.07 -15.73
CA SER A 77 -22.28 -3.37 -15.06
C SER A 77 -20.94 -4.09 -15.27
N LEU A 78 -20.74 -5.21 -14.60
CA LEU A 78 -19.55 -6.05 -14.79
C LEU A 78 -19.41 -6.52 -16.24
N ASP A 79 -20.53 -6.88 -16.88
CA ASP A 79 -20.58 -7.40 -18.28
C ASP A 79 -20.22 -6.33 -19.32
N ASP A 80 -20.29 -5.06 -18.97
CA ASP A 80 -19.93 -3.97 -19.89
C ASP A 80 -18.40 -3.76 -19.95
N ILE A 81 -17.66 -4.25 -18.95
CA ILE A 81 -16.21 -4.05 -18.88
C ILE A 81 -15.47 -5.03 -19.81
N HIS A 82 -14.62 -4.49 -20.65
CA HIS A 82 -13.74 -5.28 -21.52
C HIS A 82 -12.25 -4.98 -21.30
N LYS A 83 -11.92 -3.89 -20.58
CA LYS A 83 -10.56 -3.50 -20.28
C LYS A 83 -10.43 -2.91 -18.89
N VAL A 84 -9.28 -3.16 -18.23
CA VAL A 84 -8.97 -2.61 -16.91
C VAL A 84 -7.60 -1.96 -16.89
N TYR A 85 -7.45 -0.94 -16.05
CA TYR A 85 -6.18 -0.30 -15.74
C TYR A 85 -5.83 -0.50 -14.26
N SER A 86 -4.56 -0.75 -13.99
CA SER A 86 -4.04 -0.77 -12.61
C SER A 86 -2.51 -0.66 -12.56
N ILE A 87 -1.97 -0.55 -11.36
CA ILE A 87 -0.54 -0.66 -11.10
C ILE A 87 -0.07 -2.12 -11.22
N ALA A 88 1.20 -2.33 -11.55
CA ALA A 88 1.74 -3.66 -11.76
C ALA A 88 1.52 -4.65 -10.60
N PRO A 89 1.68 -4.28 -9.31
CA PRO A 89 1.38 -5.18 -8.20
C PRO A 89 -0.09 -5.63 -8.14
N ALA A 90 -1.04 -4.74 -8.43
CA ALA A 90 -2.46 -5.09 -8.41
C ALA A 90 -2.83 -6.01 -9.57
N ILE A 91 -2.30 -5.77 -10.79
CA ILE A 91 -2.49 -6.68 -11.92
C ILE A 91 -1.94 -8.07 -11.60
N SER A 92 -0.71 -8.16 -11.08
CA SER A 92 -0.09 -9.47 -10.76
C SER A 92 -0.88 -10.25 -9.70
N GLN A 93 -1.53 -9.56 -8.78
CA GLN A 93 -2.31 -10.16 -7.69
C GLN A 93 -3.78 -10.44 -8.06
N THR A 94 -4.23 -10.03 -9.24
CA THR A 94 -5.60 -10.24 -9.76
C THR A 94 -5.62 -10.86 -11.14
N ILE A 95 -4.49 -11.41 -11.60
CA ILE A 95 -4.34 -11.88 -12.97
C ILE A 95 -5.30 -13.01 -13.33
N ASN A 96 -5.58 -13.95 -12.40
CA ASN A 96 -6.52 -15.02 -12.63
C ASN A 96 -7.97 -14.51 -12.75
N TYR A 97 -8.31 -13.46 -11.97
CA TYR A 97 -9.59 -12.77 -12.10
C TYR A 97 -9.72 -12.11 -13.47
N ILE A 98 -8.72 -11.34 -13.90
CA ILE A 98 -8.68 -10.66 -15.20
C ILE A 98 -8.86 -11.67 -16.34
N HIS A 99 -8.13 -12.81 -16.31
CA HIS A 99 -8.25 -13.86 -17.32
C HIS A 99 -9.62 -14.53 -17.32
N ARG A 100 -10.20 -14.80 -16.14
CA ARG A 100 -11.53 -15.41 -16.02
C ARG A 100 -12.62 -14.52 -16.61
N GLN A 101 -12.51 -13.20 -16.41
CA GLN A 101 -13.42 -12.21 -16.97
C GLN A 101 -13.11 -11.86 -18.44
N GLN A 102 -12.00 -12.33 -19.00
CA GLN A 102 -11.53 -12.04 -20.35
C GLN A 102 -11.28 -10.53 -20.59
N PHE A 103 -10.82 -9.82 -19.57
CA PHE A 103 -10.47 -8.41 -19.71
C PHE A 103 -9.08 -8.23 -20.34
N ASP A 104 -8.97 -7.24 -21.23
CA ASP A 104 -7.68 -6.65 -21.56
C ASP A 104 -7.19 -5.81 -20.40
N TYR A 105 -5.87 -5.63 -20.26
CA TYR A 105 -5.34 -4.78 -19.21
C TYR A 105 -4.12 -3.98 -19.67
N ASP A 106 -3.93 -2.81 -19.05
CA ASP A 106 -2.72 -2.01 -19.19
C ASP A 106 -2.25 -1.49 -17.83
N TYR A 107 -0.97 -1.18 -17.75
CA TYR A 107 -0.33 -0.65 -16.56
C TYR A 107 -0.40 0.87 -16.50
N VAL A 108 -0.49 1.37 -15.27
CA VAL A 108 -0.38 2.79 -14.92
C VAL A 108 0.55 2.95 -13.72
N ASP A 109 1.03 4.18 -13.50
CA ASP A 109 2.03 4.45 -12.46
C ASP A 109 1.43 4.61 -11.04
N SER A 110 0.12 4.87 -10.95
CA SER A 110 -0.55 5.04 -9.65
C SER A 110 -2.00 4.59 -9.65
N THR A 111 -2.50 4.24 -8.46
CA THR A 111 -3.92 3.92 -8.22
C THR A 111 -4.86 5.06 -8.64
N ILE A 112 -4.48 6.32 -8.36
CA ILE A 112 -5.29 7.48 -8.77
C ILE A 112 -5.36 7.57 -10.30
N GLN A 113 -4.26 7.30 -10.98
CA GLN A 113 -4.24 7.29 -12.44
C GLN A 113 -5.15 6.19 -13.01
N SER A 114 -5.17 4.99 -12.41
CA SER A 114 -6.07 3.92 -12.86
C SER A 114 -7.55 4.32 -12.72
N LEU A 115 -7.92 4.92 -11.61
CA LEU A 115 -9.28 5.40 -11.38
C LEU A 115 -9.67 6.48 -12.40
N ASN A 116 -8.76 7.39 -12.74
CA ASN A 116 -9.00 8.44 -13.75
C ASN A 116 -9.15 7.89 -15.19
N MET A 117 -8.79 6.63 -15.44
CA MET A 117 -9.00 5.99 -16.74
C MET A 117 -10.42 5.40 -16.92
N ILE A 118 -11.19 5.35 -15.84
CA ILE A 118 -12.56 4.79 -15.85
C ILE A 118 -13.47 5.58 -16.80
N LYS A 119 -14.11 4.85 -17.69
CA LYS A 119 -15.14 5.33 -18.63
C LYS A 119 -15.98 4.15 -19.13
N ASP A 120 -16.90 4.40 -20.08
CA ASP A 120 -17.72 3.32 -20.66
C ASP A 120 -16.88 2.17 -21.18
N GLY A 121 -17.16 0.96 -20.67
CA GLY A 121 -16.44 -0.27 -21.03
C GLY A 121 -15.05 -0.43 -20.42
N ILE A 122 -14.56 0.55 -19.67
CA ILE A 122 -13.25 0.54 -19.05
C ILE A 122 -13.37 0.67 -17.53
N GLY A 123 -12.81 -0.32 -16.82
CA GLY A 123 -12.72 -0.32 -15.37
C GLY A 123 -11.31 -0.05 -14.83
N ALA A 124 -11.21 0.05 -13.52
CA ALA A 124 -9.94 0.09 -12.79
C ALA A 124 -9.94 -0.94 -11.67
N ILE A 125 -8.79 -1.58 -11.47
CA ILE A 125 -8.55 -2.40 -10.28
C ILE A 125 -7.77 -1.55 -9.27
N ALA A 126 -8.32 -1.43 -8.06
CA ALA A 126 -7.74 -0.61 -7.00
C ALA A 126 -8.05 -1.22 -5.63
N PRO A 127 -7.33 -0.82 -4.56
CA PRO A 127 -7.64 -1.27 -3.20
C PRO A 127 -9.10 -0.99 -2.82
N LEU A 128 -9.69 -1.91 -2.06
CA LEU A 128 -11.05 -1.81 -1.55
C LEU A 128 -11.29 -0.47 -0.84
N GLY A 129 -12.37 0.22 -1.17
CA GLY A 129 -12.73 1.54 -0.64
C GLY A 129 -12.09 2.72 -1.38
N SER A 130 -11.15 2.48 -2.31
CA SER A 130 -10.47 3.58 -3.03
C SER A 130 -11.38 4.27 -4.02
N GLY A 131 -12.13 3.51 -4.82
CA GLY A 131 -12.95 4.05 -5.92
C GLY A 131 -14.11 4.89 -5.43
N GLU A 132 -14.76 4.48 -4.35
CA GLU A 132 -15.90 5.19 -3.76
C GLU A 132 -15.51 6.58 -3.27
N THR A 133 -14.28 6.74 -2.76
CA THR A 133 -13.75 8.04 -2.34
C THR A 133 -13.67 9.04 -3.52
N TYR A 134 -13.51 8.53 -4.75
CA TYR A 134 -13.47 9.32 -5.97
C TYR A 134 -14.79 9.31 -6.74
N GLY A 135 -15.86 8.73 -6.16
CA GLY A 135 -17.20 8.70 -6.75
C GLY A 135 -17.42 7.63 -7.82
N TYR A 136 -16.58 6.61 -7.86
CA TYR A 136 -16.77 5.46 -8.75
C TYR A 136 -17.58 4.35 -8.08
N HIS A 137 -18.21 3.52 -8.91
CA HIS A 137 -19.00 2.39 -8.44
C HIS A 137 -18.18 1.11 -8.35
N THR A 138 -18.33 0.40 -7.25
CA THR A 138 -17.73 -0.94 -7.08
C THR A 138 -18.55 -1.95 -7.87
N LEU A 139 -17.92 -2.61 -8.84
CA LEU A 139 -18.53 -3.64 -9.68
C LEU A 139 -18.32 -5.04 -9.11
N ASP A 140 -17.14 -5.30 -8.51
CA ASP A 140 -16.82 -6.56 -7.85
C ASP A 140 -15.80 -6.32 -6.73
N GLN A 141 -15.81 -7.16 -5.70
CA GLN A 141 -14.96 -7.03 -4.51
C GLN A 141 -14.18 -8.31 -4.23
N HIS A 142 -13.08 -8.18 -3.48
CA HIS A 142 -12.23 -9.30 -3.08
C HIS A 142 -11.77 -10.14 -4.28
N ILE A 143 -11.31 -9.45 -5.33
CA ILE A 143 -10.95 -10.04 -6.63
C ILE A 143 -9.50 -10.55 -6.69
N GLN A 144 -8.74 -10.41 -5.62
CA GLN A 144 -7.36 -10.88 -5.52
C GLN A 144 -7.27 -12.41 -5.60
N ASP A 145 -6.19 -12.90 -6.21
CA ASP A 145 -5.93 -14.32 -6.38
C ASP A 145 -5.54 -15.02 -5.07
N TYR A 146 -5.04 -14.27 -4.10
CA TYR A 146 -4.59 -14.75 -2.80
C TYR A 146 -5.42 -14.14 -1.68
N PRO A 147 -6.20 -14.93 -0.93
CA PRO A 147 -7.16 -14.43 0.07
C PRO A 147 -6.52 -13.81 1.31
N HIS A 148 -5.22 -14.04 1.54
CA HIS A 148 -4.49 -13.57 2.72
C HIS A 148 -3.30 -12.72 2.30
N ASN A 149 -3.58 -11.53 1.77
CA ASN A 149 -2.57 -10.55 1.45
C ASN A 149 -2.53 -9.48 2.56
N VAL A 150 -1.50 -9.52 3.38
CA VAL A 150 -1.33 -8.58 4.50
C VAL A 150 -0.03 -7.83 4.31
N THR A 151 -0.09 -6.51 4.40
CA THR A 151 1.12 -5.67 4.48
C THR A 151 1.31 -5.19 5.92
N ARG A 152 2.52 -5.39 6.43
CA ARG A 152 2.96 -4.86 7.73
C ARG A 152 3.68 -3.55 7.51
N PHE A 153 3.23 -2.52 8.21
CA PHE A 153 3.83 -1.19 8.22
C PHE A 153 4.48 -0.92 9.56
N LEU A 154 5.60 -0.23 9.55
CA LEU A 154 6.20 0.34 10.75
C LEU A 154 5.84 1.81 10.88
N VAL A 155 5.51 2.22 12.08
CA VAL A 155 5.45 3.63 12.49
C VAL A 155 6.84 3.99 12.98
N VAL A 156 7.51 4.91 12.30
CA VAL A 156 8.90 5.28 12.59
C VAL A 156 9.03 6.74 13.01
N LYS A 157 9.96 6.99 13.95
CA LYS A 157 10.34 8.32 14.43
C LYS A 157 11.87 8.39 14.60
N ASN A 158 12.42 9.60 14.68
CA ASN A 158 13.87 9.79 14.83
C ASN A 158 14.39 9.80 16.28
N HIS A 159 13.59 9.45 17.24
CA HIS A 159 13.99 9.38 18.65
C HIS A 159 13.53 8.08 19.27
N THR A 160 14.32 7.57 20.20
CA THR A 160 13.94 6.42 21.00
C THR A 160 12.86 6.80 21.99
N HIS A 161 11.85 5.97 22.11
CA HIS A 161 10.88 6.03 23.20
C HIS A 161 11.00 4.74 24.00
N PHE A 162 11.11 4.87 25.32
CA PHE A 162 11.10 3.70 26.17
C PHE A 162 9.71 3.07 26.14
N ILE A 163 9.62 1.85 25.63
CA ILE A 163 8.38 1.07 25.64
C ILE A 163 8.43 0.20 26.89
N GLU A 164 7.54 0.45 27.84
CA GLU A 164 7.51 -0.28 29.12
C GLU A 164 7.28 -1.79 28.93
N HIS A 165 6.53 -2.19 27.91
CA HIS A 165 6.23 -3.59 27.61
C HIS A 165 6.42 -3.89 26.11
N PRO A 166 7.66 -4.01 25.62
CA PRO A 166 7.92 -4.35 24.24
C PRO A 166 7.47 -5.80 23.97
N ASN A 167 6.68 -5.98 22.93
CA ASN A 167 6.18 -7.30 22.50
C ASN A 167 6.84 -7.80 21.22
N THR A 168 7.61 -6.96 20.54
CA THR A 168 8.27 -7.29 19.27
C THR A 168 9.66 -6.69 19.22
N THR A 169 10.62 -7.43 18.67
CA THR A 169 11.99 -6.95 18.40
C THR A 169 12.31 -7.18 16.93
N ILE A 170 12.84 -6.16 16.26
CA ILE A 170 13.33 -6.26 14.88
C ILE A 170 14.86 -6.35 14.90
N PHE A 171 15.40 -7.42 14.30
CA PHE A 171 16.83 -7.59 14.10
C PHE A 171 17.17 -7.33 12.64
N LEU A 172 18.04 -6.36 12.37
CA LEU A 172 18.66 -6.14 11.06
C LEU A 172 20.04 -6.81 11.08
N ILE A 173 20.23 -7.81 10.23
CA ILE A 173 21.47 -8.57 10.15
C ILE A 173 22.11 -8.26 8.80
N THR A 174 23.28 -7.61 8.83
CA THR A 174 24.11 -7.40 7.64
C THR A 174 25.25 -8.40 7.66
N PRO A 175 25.26 -9.42 6.79
CA PRO A 175 26.38 -10.34 6.72
C PRO A 175 27.62 -9.60 6.23
N LYS A 176 28.74 -9.79 6.93
CA LYS A 176 30.04 -9.29 6.51
C LYS A 176 30.66 -10.37 5.62
N TYR A 177 30.84 -10.05 4.35
CA TYR A 177 31.61 -10.89 3.44
C TYR A 177 33.09 -10.51 3.62
N ASP A 178 33.92 -11.48 3.99
CA ASP A 178 35.40 -11.36 4.03
C ASP A 178 35.97 -11.47 2.61
#